data_836a8b6c0524448ea548898eaa017e73
#
_entry.id   836a8b6c0524448ea548898eaa017e73
#
_cell.length_a   1.000
_cell.length_b   1.000
_cell.length_c   1.000
_cell.angle_alpha   90.00
_cell.angle_beta   90.00
_cell.angle_gamma   90.00
#
_symmetry.space_group_name_H-M   'P 1'
#
loop_
_entity.id
_entity.type
_entity.pdbx_description
1 polymer ?
#
loop_
_entity_poly.entity_id
_entity_poly.type
_entity_poly.pdbx_seq_one_letter_code
_entity_poly.pdbx_strand_id
1 'polypeptide(L)'
;MCSKADGKRPTLCQVKSVVYTGVCLLCEAEHKLDPSVKHQGRYVGETSRSLSERSKEHLAAARRFDTGSFIVKHWALKHPELNKAHDIRFSVLKTHKDPLSRMISKAIKILDLATLNSKFEWRGYRIGRLTIPLREAEMKKTG
;
A
#
# COMPACT_ATOMS: atom_id res chain seq x y z
N MET A 1 -15.07 -0.33 6.38
CA MET A 1 -15.63 0.84 5.68
C MET A 1 -15.55 2.07 6.56
N CYS A 2 -15.24 3.20 5.96
CA CYS A 2 -15.31 4.44 6.70
C CYS A 2 -16.75 4.81 6.96
N SER A 3 -17.17 4.86 8.22
CA SER A 3 -18.46 5.44 8.60
C SER A 3 -18.46 6.93 8.26
N LYS A 4 -19.55 7.42 7.70
CA LYS A 4 -19.75 8.85 7.49
C LYS A 4 -19.77 9.52 8.86
N ALA A 5 -18.83 10.41 9.11
CA ALA A 5 -18.89 11.26 10.29
C ALA A 5 -20.07 12.22 10.15
N ASP A 6 -20.90 12.28 11.18
CA ASP A 6 -21.98 13.28 11.24
C ASP A 6 -21.39 14.68 11.24
N GLY A 7 -21.28 15.26 10.07
CA GLY A 7 -21.36 16.68 9.79
C GLY A 7 -20.21 17.61 10.15
N LYS A 8 -19.12 17.23 10.86
CA LYS A 8 -18.19 18.28 11.34
C LYS A 8 -16.69 18.08 11.13
N ARG A 9 -16.19 16.87 10.90
CA ARG A 9 -14.77 16.63 10.53
C ARG A 9 -14.70 15.46 9.56
N PRO A 10 -13.89 15.56 8.48
CA PRO A 10 -13.66 14.41 7.62
C PRO A 10 -13.02 13.29 8.44
N THR A 11 -13.51 12.06 8.26
CA THR A 11 -12.84 10.87 8.78
C THR A 11 -11.47 10.74 8.10
N LEU A 12 -10.52 10.04 8.72
CA LEU A 12 -9.18 9.84 8.13
C LEU A 12 -9.23 9.31 6.70
N CYS A 13 -10.23 8.47 6.37
CA CYS A 13 -10.38 7.95 5.02
C CYS A 13 -10.94 8.96 4.00
N GLN A 14 -11.49 10.08 4.44
CA GLN A 14 -11.94 11.18 3.58
C GLN A 14 -10.88 12.25 3.36
N VAL A 15 -9.79 12.22 4.10
CA VAL A 15 -8.66 13.14 3.92
C VAL A 15 -7.98 12.85 2.59
N LYS A 16 -7.72 13.89 1.81
CA LYS A 16 -7.04 13.83 0.52
C LYS A 16 -5.52 13.95 0.67
N SER A 17 -4.80 13.59 -0.38
CA SER A 17 -3.34 13.74 -0.46
C SER A 17 -2.62 12.93 0.61
N VAL A 18 -2.77 11.62 0.54
CA VAL A 18 -2.30 10.69 1.57
C VAL A 18 -1.31 9.66 1.02
N VAL A 19 -0.39 9.26 1.89
CA VAL A 19 0.34 8.00 1.80
C VAL A 19 -0.40 7.01 2.67
N TYR A 20 -0.72 5.85 2.12
CA TYR A 20 -1.56 4.85 2.77
C TYR A 20 -0.94 3.45 2.70
N THR A 21 -1.42 2.57 3.55
CA THR A 21 -1.09 1.14 3.50
C THR A 21 -2.34 0.31 3.28
N GLY A 22 -2.19 -0.78 2.53
CA GLY A 22 -3.16 -1.86 2.42
C GLY A 22 -2.56 -3.12 3.02
N VAL A 23 -3.23 -3.72 3.99
CA VAL A 23 -2.74 -4.87 4.74
C VAL A 23 -3.69 -6.05 4.56
N CYS A 24 -3.15 -7.18 4.10
CA CYS A 24 -3.87 -8.44 4.05
C CYS A 24 -4.14 -8.92 5.47
N LEU A 25 -5.41 -9.05 5.84
CA LEU A 25 -5.80 -9.46 7.19
C LEU A 25 -5.43 -10.91 7.49
N LEU A 26 -5.41 -11.79 6.49
CA LEU A 26 -4.98 -13.18 6.65
C LEU A 26 -3.48 -13.27 6.96
N CYS A 27 -2.65 -12.55 6.24
CA CYS A 27 -1.21 -12.50 6.51
C CYS A 27 -0.91 -11.83 7.85
N GLU A 28 -1.69 -10.84 8.25
CA GLU A 28 -1.57 -10.21 9.56
C GLU A 28 -1.89 -11.21 10.68
N ALA A 29 -2.94 -12.02 10.54
CA ALA A 29 -3.30 -13.06 11.49
C ALA A 29 -2.20 -14.13 11.61
N GLU A 30 -1.64 -14.59 10.51
CA GLU A 30 -0.52 -15.54 10.51
C GLU A 30 0.70 -14.96 11.24
N HIS A 31 1.04 -13.70 10.97
CA HIS A 31 2.17 -13.04 11.63
C HIS A 31 1.94 -12.86 13.13
N LYS A 32 0.71 -12.61 13.58
CA LYS A 32 0.37 -12.52 15.00
C LYS A 32 0.45 -13.87 15.72
N LEU A 33 0.10 -14.94 15.03
CA LEU A 33 0.19 -16.31 15.60
C LEU A 33 1.65 -16.76 15.70
N ASP A 34 2.48 -16.42 14.72
CA ASP A 34 3.90 -16.74 14.70
C ASP A 34 4.71 -15.53 14.22
N PRO A 35 5.24 -14.70 15.15
CA PRO A 35 6.03 -13.52 14.79
C PRO A 35 7.34 -13.82 14.05
N SER A 36 7.81 -15.07 14.05
CA SER A 36 8.98 -15.49 13.27
C SER A 36 8.68 -15.54 11.76
N VAL A 37 7.40 -15.71 11.40
CA VAL A 37 6.94 -15.64 10.00
C VAL A 37 6.87 -14.18 9.58
N LYS A 38 7.62 -13.82 8.53
CA LYS A 38 7.60 -12.46 7.98
C LYS A 38 6.22 -12.12 7.43
N HIS A 39 5.73 -10.95 7.77
CA HIS A 39 4.48 -10.46 7.19
C HIS A 39 4.64 -10.24 5.68
N GLN A 40 3.80 -10.88 4.88
CA GLN A 40 3.92 -10.89 3.41
C GLN A 40 2.78 -10.15 2.69
N GLY A 41 1.94 -9.45 3.42
CA GLY A 41 0.72 -8.86 2.87
C GLY A 41 0.60 -7.34 3.08
N ARG A 42 1.67 -6.56 2.92
CA ARG A 42 1.67 -5.11 3.08
C ARG A 42 1.96 -4.38 1.78
N TYR A 43 1.09 -3.48 1.40
CA TYR A 43 1.24 -2.57 0.27
C TYR A 43 1.28 -1.13 0.76
N VAL A 44 2.10 -0.30 0.14
CA VAL A 44 2.15 1.14 0.37
C VAL A 44 1.84 1.87 -0.92
N GLY A 45 0.90 2.80 -0.87
CA GLY A 45 0.51 3.62 -2.01
C GLY A 45 0.41 5.09 -1.64
N GLU A 46 0.22 5.93 -2.64
CA GLU A 46 -0.09 7.34 -2.46
C GLU A 46 -1.22 7.76 -3.41
N THR A 47 -1.96 8.77 -3.05
CA THR A 47 -3.02 9.34 -3.88
C THR A 47 -3.23 10.81 -3.55
N SER A 48 -3.56 11.61 -4.57
CA SER A 48 -4.04 12.98 -4.38
C SER A 48 -5.50 13.03 -3.95
N ARG A 49 -6.25 11.95 -4.17
CA ARG A 49 -7.64 11.79 -3.76
C ARG A 49 -7.75 11.26 -2.34
N SER A 50 -8.97 11.03 -1.87
CA SER A 50 -9.17 10.43 -0.55
C SER A 50 -8.84 8.93 -0.54
N LEU A 51 -8.48 8.41 0.62
CA LEU A 51 -8.27 6.97 0.80
C LEU A 51 -9.55 6.18 0.49
N SER A 52 -10.72 6.73 0.83
CA SER A 52 -12.02 6.11 0.52
C SER A 52 -12.20 5.88 -0.99
N GLU A 53 -11.88 6.87 -1.81
CA GLU A 53 -11.94 6.73 -3.27
C GLU A 53 -10.91 5.74 -3.79
N ARG A 54 -9.68 5.83 -3.32
CA ARG A 54 -8.59 4.96 -3.77
C ARG A 54 -8.81 3.49 -3.36
N SER A 55 -9.30 3.24 -2.17
CA SER A 55 -9.62 1.88 -1.73
C SER A 55 -10.74 1.25 -2.54
N LYS A 56 -11.75 2.02 -2.91
CA LYS A 56 -12.82 1.55 -3.83
C LYS A 56 -12.28 1.15 -5.20
N GLU A 57 -11.32 1.89 -5.73
CA GLU A 57 -10.66 1.55 -7.00
C GLU A 57 -9.90 0.23 -6.90
N HIS A 58 -9.14 0.03 -5.83
CA HIS A 58 -8.43 -1.22 -5.57
C HIS A 58 -9.39 -2.41 -5.47
N LEU A 59 -10.49 -2.25 -4.74
CA LEU A 59 -11.48 -3.30 -4.58
C LEU A 59 -12.22 -3.58 -5.90
N ALA A 60 -12.53 -2.56 -6.69
CA ALA A 60 -13.12 -2.74 -8.01
C ALA A 60 -12.18 -3.48 -8.97
N ALA A 61 -10.89 -3.15 -8.96
CA ALA A 61 -9.87 -3.86 -9.74
C ALA A 61 -9.78 -5.33 -9.32
N ALA A 62 -9.85 -5.61 -8.03
CA ALA A 62 -9.85 -6.99 -7.52
C ALA A 62 -11.08 -7.77 -7.99
N ARG A 63 -12.27 -7.15 -7.99
CA ARG A 63 -13.51 -7.78 -8.50
C ARG A 63 -13.45 -8.11 -9.98
N ARG A 64 -12.74 -7.30 -10.77
CA ARG A 64 -12.55 -7.54 -12.21
C ARG A 64 -11.42 -8.51 -12.52
N PHE A 65 -10.76 -9.06 -11.53
CA PHE A 65 -9.56 -9.87 -11.72
C PHE A 65 -8.46 -9.15 -12.51
N ASP A 66 -8.28 -7.88 -12.24
CA ASP A 66 -7.22 -7.10 -12.87
C ASP A 66 -5.85 -7.60 -12.39
N THR A 67 -5.11 -8.23 -13.27
CA THR A 67 -3.79 -8.80 -12.97
C THR A 67 -2.73 -7.75 -12.64
N GLY A 68 -2.99 -6.49 -12.92
CA GLY A 68 -2.19 -5.36 -12.47
C GLY A 68 -2.39 -4.99 -10.99
N SER A 69 -3.52 -5.43 -10.41
CA SER A 69 -3.85 -5.16 -9.00
C SER A 69 -2.93 -5.95 -8.06
N PHE A 70 -2.38 -5.27 -7.05
CA PHE A 70 -1.60 -5.94 -6.00
C PHE A 70 -2.44 -6.96 -5.22
N ILE A 71 -3.73 -6.70 -5.05
CA ILE A 71 -4.65 -7.60 -4.34
C ILE A 71 -4.80 -8.92 -5.10
N VAL A 72 -5.01 -8.85 -6.41
CA VAL A 72 -5.16 -10.04 -7.25
C VAL A 72 -3.87 -10.84 -7.30
N LYS A 73 -2.72 -10.19 -7.47
CA LYS A 73 -1.41 -10.84 -7.44
C LYS A 73 -1.15 -11.55 -6.11
N HIS A 74 -1.41 -10.89 -5.01
CA HIS A 74 -1.22 -11.45 -3.68
C HIS A 74 -2.17 -12.62 -3.43
N TRP A 75 -3.43 -12.48 -3.81
CA TRP A 75 -4.41 -13.56 -3.73
C TRP A 75 -3.97 -14.79 -4.50
N ALA A 76 -3.58 -14.63 -5.76
CA ALA A 76 -3.16 -15.76 -6.60
C ALA A 76 -1.91 -16.49 -6.07
N LEU A 77 -0.98 -15.74 -5.47
CA LEU A 77 0.29 -16.31 -4.99
C LEU A 77 0.20 -16.89 -3.57
N LYS A 78 -0.57 -16.28 -2.68
CA LYS A 78 -0.58 -16.63 -1.25
C LYS A 78 -1.88 -17.28 -0.78
N HIS A 79 -2.99 -16.96 -1.41
CA HIS A 79 -4.32 -17.44 -1.00
C HIS A 79 -5.11 -18.01 -2.18
N PRO A 80 -4.52 -18.94 -2.98
CA PRO A 80 -5.17 -19.45 -4.19
C PRO A 80 -6.41 -20.30 -3.89
N GLU A 81 -6.55 -20.79 -2.67
CA GLU A 81 -7.69 -21.58 -2.22
C GLU A 81 -8.96 -20.75 -1.99
N LEU A 82 -8.86 -19.42 -1.94
CA LEU A 82 -10.00 -18.54 -1.72
C LEU A 82 -10.81 -18.36 -3.01
N ASN A 83 -12.15 -18.43 -2.89
CA ASN A 83 -13.07 -18.25 -4.02
C ASN A 83 -13.28 -16.79 -4.41
N LYS A 84 -12.83 -15.85 -3.56
CA LYS A 84 -12.95 -14.41 -3.78
C LYS A 84 -11.75 -13.70 -3.18
N ALA A 85 -11.56 -12.43 -3.58
CA ALA A 85 -10.55 -11.59 -2.98
C ALA A 85 -10.76 -11.50 -1.46
N HIS A 86 -9.68 -11.67 -0.72
CA HIS A 86 -9.69 -11.60 0.74
C HIS A 86 -9.72 -10.15 1.23
N ASP A 87 -9.98 -9.99 2.52
CA ASP A 87 -10.11 -8.68 3.13
C ASP A 87 -8.78 -7.96 3.26
N ILE A 88 -8.78 -6.71 2.82
CA ILE A 88 -7.65 -5.79 2.91
C ILE A 88 -8.06 -4.61 3.80
N ARG A 89 -7.24 -4.30 4.78
CA ARG A 89 -7.43 -3.11 5.61
C ARG A 89 -6.59 -1.96 5.05
N PHE A 90 -7.26 -0.87 4.69
CA PHE A 90 -6.61 0.36 4.26
C PHE A 90 -6.52 1.36 5.41
N SER A 91 -5.36 1.98 5.57
CA SER A 91 -5.16 3.01 6.58
C SER A 91 -4.20 4.10 6.10
N VAL A 92 -4.42 5.33 6.61
CA VAL A 92 -3.56 6.48 6.31
C VAL A 92 -2.28 6.40 7.13
N LEU A 93 -1.13 6.54 6.48
CA LEU A 93 0.17 6.63 7.14
C LEU A 93 0.61 8.09 7.34
N LYS A 94 0.47 8.90 6.29
CA LYS A 94 0.88 10.31 6.29
C LYS A 94 0.00 11.11 5.35
N THR A 95 -0.11 12.42 5.61
CA THR A 95 -0.75 13.39 4.72
C THR A 95 0.29 14.39 4.23
N HIS A 96 0.35 14.60 2.92
CA HIS A 96 1.21 15.59 2.28
C HIS A 96 0.48 16.20 1.10
N LYS A 97 0.18 17.49 1.13
CA LYS A 97 -0.46 18.20 0.02
C LYS A 97 0.45 18.26 -1.22
N ASP A 98 1.75 18.39 -1.01
CA ASP A 98 2.74 18.44 -2.06
C ASP A 98 2.96 17.04 -2.67
N PRO A 99 2.79 16.88 -4.01
CA PRO A 99 3.01 15.60 -4.67
C PRO A 99 4.42 15.03 -4.46
N LEU A 100 5.43 15.87 -4.44
CA LEU A 100 6.81 15.47 -4.23
C LEU A 100 7.02 14.86 -2.84
N SER A 101 6.52 15.52 -1.81
CA SER A 101 6.58 15.03 -0.42
C SER A 101 5.87 13.69 -0.28
N ARG A 102 4.72 13.49 -0.95
CA ARG A 102 4.03 12.20 -0.98
C ARG A 102 4.87 11.11 -1.61
N MET A 103 5.49 11.39 -2.75
CA MET A 103 6.34 10.43 -3.46
C MET A 103 7.55 10.00 -2.62
N ILE A 104 8.22 10.96 -1.97
CA ILE A 104 9.35 10.69 -1.08
C ILE A 104 8.90 9.85 0.13
N SER A 105 7.81 10.25 0.78
CA SER A 105 7.24 9.54 1.91
C SER A 105 6.82 8.12 1.54
N LYS A 106 6.18 7.94 0.39
CA LYS A 106 5.85 6.62 -0.16
C LYS A 106 7.10 5.76 -0.34
N ALA A 107 8.14 6.29 -0.98
CA ALA A 107 9.38 5.56 -1.23
C ALA A 107 10.03 5.07 0.08
N ILE A 108 10.09 5.92 1.10
CA ILE A 108 10.60 5.55 2.42
C ILE A 108 9.75 4.45 3.06
N LYS A 109 8.43 4.59 3.02
CA LYS A 109 7.51 3.60 3.61
C LYS A 109 7.50 2.26 2.88
N ILE A 110 7.68 2.26 1.56
CA ILE A 110 7.86 1.02 0.79
C ILE A 110 9.02 0.21 1.35
N LEU A 111 10.14 0.85 1.61
CA LEU A 111 11.33 0.17 2.10
C LEU A 111 11.18 -0.34 3.52
N ASP A 112 10.47 0.39 4.36
CA ASP A 112 10.29 0.02 5.77
C ASP A 112 9.19 -1.02 5.98
N LEU A 113 8.10 -0.94 5.24
CA LEU A 113 6.87 -1.69 5.54
C LEU A 113 6.40 -2.61 4.42
N ALA A 114 6.61 -2.24 3.15
CA ALA A 114 5.97 -2.91 2.04
C ALA A 114 6.60 -4.27 1.72
N THR A 115 5.74 -5.23 1.44
CA THR A 115 6.11 -6.55 0.94
C THR A 115 5.49 -6.88 -0.41
N LEU A 116 4.44 -6.14 -0.80
CA LEU A 116 3.68 -6.33 -2.03
C LEU A 116 4.03 -5.35 -3.15
N ASN A 117 4.73 -4.28 -2.84
CA ASN A 117 5.17 -3.32 -3.85
C ASN A 117 6.25 -3.93 -4.75
N SER A 118 6.24 -3.55 -6.02
CA SER A 118 7.32 -3.91 -6.93
C SER A 118 8.66 -3.42 -6.39
N LYS A 119 9.69 -4.23 -6.52
CA LYS A 119 11.06 -3.87 -6.10
C LYS A 119 11.58 -2.59 -6.75
N PHE A 120 10.99 -2.19 -7.86
CA PHE A 120 11.42 -1.02 -8.63
C PHE A 120 10.50 0.18 -8.52
N GLU A 121 9.40 0.10 -7.79
CA GLU A 121 8.46 1.22 -7.66
C GLU A 121 9.10 2.49 -7.10
N TRP A 122 10.05 2.35 -6.18
CA TRP A 122 10.77 3.49 -5.62
C TRP A 122 11.87 4.05 -6.56
N ARG A 123 12.38 3.23 -7.49
CA ARG A 123 13.40 3.67 -8.46
C ARG A 123 12.83 4.53 -9.58
N GLY A 124 11.54 4.43 -9.83
CA GLY A 124 10.85 5.22 -10.85
C GLY A 124 10.60 6.67 -10.46
N TYR A 125 10.81 7.01 -9.20
CA TYR A 125 10.60 8.37 -8.73
C TYR A 125 11.80 9.25 -9.06
N ARG A 126 11.71 9.89 -10.21
CA ARG A 126 12.63 10.95 -10.57
C ARG A 126 12.06 12.28 -10.08
N ILE A 127 12.79 12.93 -9.21
CA ILE A 127 12.55 14.31 -8.80
C ILE A 127 13.37 15.18 -9.73
N GLY A 128 12.82 15.58 -10.88
CA GLY A 128 13.61 16.26 -11.88
C GLY A 128 14.80 15.41 -12.32
N ARG A 129 16.03 15.88 -12.08
CA ARG A 129 17.27 15.13 -12.35
C ARG A 129 17.82 14.39 -11.12
N LEU A 130 17.13 14.46 -9.98
CA LEU A 130 17.57 13.79 -8.76
C LEU A 130 16.89 12.43 -8.64
N THR A 131 17.69 11.39 -8.71
CA THR A 131 17.32 10.06 -8.20
C THR A 131 17.56 10.08 -6.70
N ILE A 132 16.64 9.51 -5.92
CA ILE A 132 16.89 9.33 -4.48
C ILE A 132 17.91 8.20 -4.34
N PRO A 133 19.21 8.50 -4.08
CA PRO A 133 20.26 7.48 -4.18
C PRO A 133 20.39 6.63 -2.93
N LEU A 134 19.54 6.86 -1.93
CA LEU A 134 19.79 6.45 -0.55
C LEU A 134 19.72 4.95 -0.28
N ARG A 135 19.38 4.10 -1.24
CA ARG A 135 19.22 2.66 -0.93
C ARG A 135 19.65 1.68 -2.02
N GLU A 136 20.35 2.12 -3.03
CA GLU A 136 21.00 1.17 -3.95
C GLU A 136 22.05 0.30 -3.23
N ALA A 137 22.72 0.86 -2.24
CA ALA A 137 23.71 0.14 -1.46
C ALA A 137 23.12 -0.95 -0.56
N GLU A 138 21.92 -0.72 0.01
CA GLU A 138 21.24 -1.71 0.86
C GLU A 138 20.60 -2.83 0.01
N MET A 139 20.12 -2.53 -1.18
CA MET A 139 19.55 -3.55 -2.06
C MET A 139 20.62 -4.47 -2.68
N LYS A 140 21.84 -4.00 -2.88
CA LYS A 140 22.96 -4.83 -3.36
C LYS A 140 23.46 -5.81 -2.30
N LYS A 141 23.18 -5.56 -1.00
CA LYS A 141 23.54 -6.45 0.12
C LYS A 141 22.53 -7.56 0.38
N THR A 142 21.31 -7.45 -0.15
CA THR A 142 20.22 -8.42 0.05
C THR A 142 19.87 -9.23 -1.20
N GLY A 143 20.61 -9.02 -2.26
CA GLY A 143 20.44 -9.74 -3.52
C GLY A 143 21.14 -11.08 -3.56
#